data_4bab37c05c0aaedf8f786c056d0f6ef2
#
_entry.id   4bab37c05c0aaedf8f786c056d0f6ef2
#
_cell.length_a   1.000
_cell.length_b   1.000
_cell.length_c   1.000
_cell.angle_alpha   90.00
_cell.angle_beta   90.00
_cell.angle_gamma   90.00
#
_symmetry.space_group_name_H-M   'P 1'
#
loop_
_entity.id
_entity.type
_entity.pdbx_description
1 polymer ?
#
loop_
_entity_poly.entity_id
_entity_poly.type
_entity_poly.pdbx_seq_one_letter_code
_entity_poly.pdbx_strand_id
1 'polypeptide(L)'
;MSEQRYHAALADLAHHIGVDGQALGTRQELVIDGAAIALAYVDDGLGGAMEGACRVGAHPLPADPPAGLLTWLLQANTLGPATRGATLGLQQSGHLVLARRLPLDLAPEGLARAWRDLAEASAQWSAAIDQGLGGDAGPR
;
A
#
# COMPACT_ATOMS: atom_id res chain seq x y z
N MET A 1 -19.34 -14.29 9.17
CA MET A 1 -19.27 -13.70 7.84
C MET A 1 -17.95 -12.96 7.67
N SER A 2 -17.37 -13.06 6.49
CA SER A 2 -16.03 -12.51 6.25
C SER A 2 -15.94 -10.99 6.39
N GLU A 3 -16.98 -10.26 5.96
CA GLU A 3 -17.02 -8.81 6.14
C GLU A 3 -17.06 -8.42 7.62
N GLN A 4 -17.76 -9.18 8.44
CA GLN A 4 -17.78 -8.95 9.88
C GLN A 4 -16.39 -9.17 10.48
N ARG A 5 -15.69 -10.20 10.02
CA ARG A 5 -14.31 -10.46 10.44
C ARG A 5 -13.39 -9.31 10.02
N TYR A 6 -13.62 -8.76 8.84
CA TYR A 6 -12.85 -7.60 8.38
C TYR A 6 -13.06 -6.39 9.31
N HIS A 7 -14.31 -6.09 9.66
CA HIS A 7 -14.59 -4.97 10.56
C HIS A 7 -14.05 -5.23 11.98
N ALA A 8 -14.11 -6.47 12.44
CA ALA A 8 -13.52 -6.84 13.72
C ALA A 8 -11.99 -6.66 13.69
N ALA A 9 -11.35 -7.05 12.59
CA ALA A 9 -9.92 -6.88 12.42
C ALA A 9 -9.52 -5.40 12.42
N LEU A 10 -10.32 -4.55 11.78
CA LEU A 10 -10.09 -3.10 11.80
C LEU A 10 -10.20 -2.54 13.22
N ALA A 11 -11.21 -2.98 13.97
CA ALA A 11 -11.41 -2.51 15.34
C ALA A 11 -10.24 -2.92 16.24
N ASP A 12 -9.78 -4.16 16.10
CA ASP A 12 -8.65 -4.68 16.87
C ASP A 12 -7.35 -3.95 16.50
N LEU A 13 -7.16 -3.69 15.21
CA LEU A 13 -6.01 -2.93 14.73
C LEU A 13 -6.03 -1.50 15.31
N ALA A 14 -7.18 -0.84 15.25
CA ALA A 14 -7.34 0.51 15.77
C ALA A 14 -7.00 0.56 17.27
N HIS A 15 -7.48 -0.41 18.03
CA HIS A 15 -7.20 -0.49 19.45
C HIS A 15 -5.70 -0.67 19.70
N HIS A 16 -5.06 -1.53 18.92
CA HIS A 16 -3.63 -1.82 19.06
C HIS A 16 -2.76 -0.57 18.79
N ILE A 17 -3.10 0.21 17.77
CA ILE A 17 -2.30 1.37 17.40
C ILE A 17 -2.78 2.67 18.05
N GLY A 18 -3.87 2.64 18.81
CA GLY A 18 -4.34 3.78 19.57
C GLY A 18 -5.13 4.81 18.76
N VAL A 19 -5.81 4.40 17.69
CA VAL A 19 -6.68 5.30 16.91
C VAL A 19 -8.14 4.96 17.17
N ASP A 20 -9.05 5.87 16.75
CA ASP A 20 -10.48 5.67 16.90
C ASP A 20 -10.95 4.56 15.94
N GLY A 21 -11.45 3.46 16.51
CA GLY A 21 -11.90 2.30 15.72
C GLY A 21 -13.11 2.62 14.87
N GLN A 22 -14.02 3.50 15.35
CA GLN A 22 -15.18 3.89 14.57
C GLN A 22 -14.77 4.73 13.35
N ALA A 23 -13.84 5.65 13.53
CA ALA A 23 -13.33 6.46 12.43
C ALA A 23 -12.60 5.60 11.41
N LEU A 24 -11.79 4.64 11.87
CA LEU A 24 -11.08 3.74 10.97
C LEU A 24 -12.05 2.87 10.18
N GLY A 25 -13.07 2.34 10.83
CA GLY A 25 -14.08 1.52 10.16
C GLY A 25 -14.90 2.29 9.16
N THR A 26 -15.16 3.57 9.39
CA THR A 26 -15.94 4.41 8.49
C THR A 26 -15.11 4.88 7.30
N ARG A 27 -13.92 5.39 7.56
CA ARG A 27 -13.05 5.95 6.52
C ARG A 27 -12.29 4.91 5.75
N GLN A 28 -12.00 3.79 6.39
CA GLN A 28 -11.16 2.73 5.84
C GLN A 28 -9.86 3.28 5.28
N GLU A 29 -9.27 4.19 6.04
CA GLU A 29 -8.00 4.81 5.72
C GLU A 29 -7.15 4.91 6.98
N LEU A 30 -5.91 4.48 6.86
CA LEU A 30 -4.94 4.51 7.95
C LEU A 30 -3.77 5.39 7.54
N VAL A 31 -3.45 6.39 8.38
CA VAL A 31 -2.32 7.28 8.10
C VAL A 31 -1.17 6.91 9.02
N ILE A 32 -0.02 6.58 8.43
CA ILE A 32 1.20 6.25 9.15
C ILE A 32 2.32 7.14 8.62
N ASP A 33 2.88 7.97 9.48
CA ASP A 33 3.99 8.88 9.13
C ASP A 33 3.70 9.69 7.86
N GLY A 34 2.47 10.17 7.73
CA GLY A 34 2.05 10.96 6.60
C GLY A 34 1.61 10.18 5.37
N ALA A 35 1.78 8.87 5.37
CA ALA A 35 1.36 8.02 4.26
C ALA A 35 -0.07 7.52 4.51
N ALA A 36 -0.97 7.78 3.59
CA ALA A 36 -2.37 7.35 3.68
C ALA A 36 -2.51 5.99 2.99
N ILE A 37 -2.95 4.99 3.77
CA ILE A 37 -3.21 3.64 3.27
C ILE A 37 -4.72 3.45 3.20
N ALA A 38 -5.23 3.22 2.00
CA ALA A 38 -6.64 2.90 1.80
C ALA A 38 -6.83 1.41 2.09
N LEU A 39 -7.78 1.10 2.96
CA LEU A 39 -8.06 -0.27 3.38
C LEU A 39 -9.37 -0.74 2.76
N ALA A 40 -9.44 -2.00 2.37
CA ALA A 40 -10.63 -2.59 1.78
C ALA A 40 -10.73 -4.07 2.12
N TYR A 41 -11.97 -4.55 2.20
CA TYR A 41 -12.22 -5.99 2.29
C TYR A 41 -12.15 -6.60 0.89
N VAL A 42 -11.48 -7.73 0.79
CA VAL A 42 -11.40 -8.50 -0.45
C VAL A 42 -11.87 -9.92 -0.17
N ASP A 43 -12.82 -10.40 -0.96
CA ASP A 43 -13.25 -11.79 -0.92
C ASP A 43 -12.28 -12.59 -1.81
N ASP A 44 -11.38 -13.32 -1.17
CA ASP A 44 -10.36 -14.10 -1.86
C ASP A 44 -10.75 -15.58 -2.04
N GLY A 45 -11.96 -15.95 -1.62
CA GLY A 45 -12.39 -17.33 -1.62
C GLY A 45 -11.78 -18.20 -0.53
N LEU A 46 -10.95 -17.64 0.33
CA LEU A 46 -10.21 -18.36 1.37
C LEU A 46 -10.47 -17.78 2.76
N GLY A 47 -11.61 -17.14 2.97
CA GLY A 47 -11.95 -16.54 4.26
C GLY A 47 -11.86 -15.02 4.28
N GLY A 48 -11.46 -14.41 3.19
CA GLY A 48 -11.37 -12.96 3.05
C GLY A 48 -10.01 -12.40 3.43
N ALA A 49 -9.73 -11.22 2.91
CA ALA A 49 -8.46 -10.53 3.14
C ALA A 49 -8.71 -9.04 3.36
N MET A 50 -7.75 -8.40 4.02
CA MET A 50 -7.67 -6.95 4.12
C MET A 50 -6.64 -6.47 3.09
N GLU A 51 -7.06 -5.62 2.18
CA GLU A 51 -6.15 -5.01 1.21
C GLU A 51 -5.80 -3.60 1.66
N GLY A 52 -4.53 -3.28 1.62
CA GLY A 52 -4.05 -1.91 1.84
C GLY A 52 -3.34 -1.42 0.61
N ALA A 53 -3.62 -0.20 0.20
CA ALA A 53 -3.01 0.43 -0.97
C ALA A 53 -2.54 1.83 -0.62
N CYS A 54 -1.31 2.14 -0.99
CA CYS A 54 -0.68 3.42 -0.70
C CYS A 54 -0.13 4.00 -2.00
N ARG A 55 -0.47 5.24 -2.32
CA ARG A 55 0.03 5.91 -3.51
C ARG A 55 1.53 6.16 -3.40
N VAL A 56 2.21 6.01 -4.52
CA VAL A 56 3.65 6.19 -4.65
C VAL A 56 3.90 7.37 -5.57
N GLY A 57 4.65 8.36 -5.09
CA GLY A 57 4.92 9.57 -5.84
C GLY A 57 3.88 10.66 -5.60
N ALA A 58 4.30 11.91 -5.80
CA ALA A 58 3.45 13.06 -5.58
C ALA A 58 2.43 13.28 -6.71
N HIS A 59 2.74 12.77 -7.89
CA HIS A 59 1.95 13.00 -9.09
C HIS A 59 1.73 11.71 -9.87
N PRO A 60 0.67 11.65 -10.71
CA PRO A 60 0.52 10.51 -11.62
C PRO A 60 1.68 10.45 -12.61
N LEU A 61 1.95 9.26 -13.14
CA LEU A 61 2.96 9.10 -14.17
C LEU A 61 2.55 9.86 -15.43
N PRO A 62 3.51 10.46 -16.15
CA PRO A 62 3.21 11.07 -17.42
C PRO A 62 2.71 10.02 -18.42
N ALA A 63 1.99 10.49 -19.46
CA ALA A 63 1.47 9.60 -20.50
C ALA A 63 2.59 8.85 -21.22
N ASP A 64 3.78 9.44 -21.27
CA ASP A 64 4.95 8.85 -21.91
C ASP A 64 6.11 8.82 -20.90
N PRO A 65 6.07 7.88 -19.93
CA PRO A 65 7.11 7.82 -18.91
C PRO A 65 8.43 7.31 -19.49
N PRO A 66 9.55 7.63 -18.84
CA PRO A 66 10.85 7.09 -19.27
C PRO A 66 10.83 5.56 -19.33
N ALA A 67 11.34 5.00 -20.42
CA ALA A 67 11.31 3.55 -20.64
C ALA A 67 12.04 2.79 -19.52
N GLY A 68 13.16 3.32 -19.05
CA GLY A 68 13.90 2.70 -17.95
C GLY A 68 13.11 2.65 -16.65
N LEU A 69 12.25 3.62 -16.41
CA LEU A 69 11.41 3.65 -15.23
C LEU A 69 10.45 2.46 -15.22
N LEU A 70 9.76 2.21 -16.33
CA LEU A 70 8.82 1.10 -16.42
C LEU A 70 9.51 -0.24 -16.24
N THR A 71 10.66 -0.43 -16.85
CA THR A 71 11.46 -1.66 -16.70
C THR A 71 11.85 -1.87 -15.24
N TRP A 72 12.32 -0.82 -14.58
CA TRP A 72 12.72 -0.89 -13.18
C TRP A 72 11.55 -1.26 -12.27
N LEU A 73 10.38 -0.66 -12.51
CA LEU A 73 9.18 -0.95 -11.70
C LEU A 73 8.76 -2.42 -11.85
N LEU A 74 8.78 -2.95 -13.07
CA LEU A 74 8.42 -4.35 -13.31
C LEU A 74 9.43 -5.30 -12.67
N GLN A 75 10.71 -4.99 -12.74
CA GLN A 75 11.75 -5.79 -12.10
C GLN A 75 11.59 -5.79 -10.58
N ALA A 76 11.24 -4.65 -10.00
CA ALA A 76 11.02 -4.55 -8.56
C ALA A 76 9.88 -5.47 -8.09
N ASN A 77 8.79 -5.53 -8.85
CA ASN A 77 7.69 -6.45 -8.55
C ASN A 77 8.15 -7.91 -8.55
N THR A 78 8.95 -8.28 -9.52
CA THR A 78 9.44 -9.66 -9.66
C THR A 78 10.35 -10.04 -8.49
N LEU A 79 11.19 -9.12 -8.04
CA LEU A 79 12.17 -9.40 -6.99
C LEU A 79 11.57 -9.43 -5.58
N GLY A 80 10.41 -8.81 -5.37
CA GLY A 80 9.73 -8.85 -4.07
C GLY A 80 10.37 -8.04 -2.95
N PRO A 81 11.65 -8.25 -2.60
CA PRO A 81 12.27 -7.52 -1.47
C PRO A 81 12.24 -6.01 -1.61
N ALA A 82 12.31 -5.51 -2.84
CA ALA A 82 12.29 -4.06 -3.08
C ALA A 82 10.95 -3.43 -2.71
N THR A 83 9.86 -4.21 -2.74
CA THR A 83 8.51 -3.76 -2.39
C THR A 83 8.06 -4.25 -1.02
N ARG A 84 8.92 -5.01 -0.32
CA ARG A 84 8.63 -5.61 1.00
C ARG A 84 7.35 -6.44 1.00
N GLY A 85 7.17 -7.23 -0.05
CA GLY A 85 6.02 -8.12 -0.18
C GLY A 85 4.76 -7.47 -0.76
N ALA A 86 4.82 -6.19 -1.10
CA ALA A 86 3.73 -5.51 -1.78
C ALA A 86 3.87 -5.65 -3.30
N THR A 87 2.81 -5.28 -4.01
CA THR A 87 2.79 -5.26 -5.48
C THR A 87 2.65 -3.83 -5.96
N LEU A 88 3.52 -3.43 -6.88
CA LEU A 88 3.38 -2.15 -7.58
C LEU A 88 2.30 -2.28 -8.64
N GLY A 89 1.37 -1.34 -8.64
CA GLY A 89 0.30 -1.28 -9.61
C GLY A 89 0.11 0.12 -10.14
N LEU A 90 -0.70 0.25 -11.18
CA LEU A 90 -1.02 1.52 -11.80
C LEU A 90 -2.53 1.71 -11.75
N GLN A 91 -2.98 2.81 -11.15
CA GLN A 91 -4.40 3.16 -11.13
C GLN A 91 -4.79 3.81 -12.47
N GLN A 92 -6.10 3.83 -12.75
CA GLN A 92 -6.60 4.48 -13.96
C GLN A 92 -6.23 5.96 -14.02
N SER A 93 -6.10 6.60 -12.86
CA SER A 93 -5.67 7.99 -12.76
C SER A 93 -4.21 8.20 -13.18
N GLY A 94 -3.45 7.15 -13.40
CA GLY A 94 -2.02 7.22 -13.68
C GLY A 94 -1.13 7.20 -12.46
N HIS A 95 -1.69 7.17 -11.26
CA HIS A 95 -0.91 7.08 -10.03
C HIS A 95 -0.39 5.66 -9.82
N LEU A 96 0.86 5.57 -9.40
CA LEU A 96 1.41 4.30 -8.92
C LEU A 96 0.91 4.03 -7.51
N VAL A 97 0.70 2.76 -7.19
CA VAL A 97 0.35 2.33 -5.84
C VAL A 97 1.16 1.11 -5.45
N LEU A 98 1.47 1.00 -4.16
CA LEU A 98 1.87 -0.25 -3.55
C LEU A 98 0.65 -0.83 -2.85
N ALA A 99 0.34 -2.08 -3.14
CA ALA A 99 -0.80 -2.77 -2.55
C ALA A 99 -0.36 -4.09 -1.94
N ARG A 100 -1.00 -4.45 -0.83
CA ARG A 100 -0.72 -5.70 -0.15
C ARG A 100 -2.01 -6.25 0.43
N ARG A 101 -2.18 -7.58 0.35
CA ARG A 101 -3.30 -8.27 0.96
C ARG A 101 -2.81 -9.07 2.14
N LEU A 102 -3.56 -9.00 3.24
CA LEU A 102 -3.26 -9.72 4.47
C LEU A 102 -4.46 -10.55 4.89
N PRO A 103 -4.23 -11.76 5.42
CA PRO A 103 -5.34 -12.57 5.91
C PRO A 103 -6.00 -11.91 7.12
N LEU A 104 -7.31 -12.10 7.26
CA LEU A 104 -8.08 -11.49 8.34
C LEU A 104 -7.76 -12.08 9.72
N ASP A 105 -7.19 -13.27 9.76
CA ASP A 105 -6.82 -13.93 11.01
C ASP A 105 -5.43 -13.54 11.55
N LEU A 106 -4.75 -12.63 10.85
CA LEU A 106 -3.46 -12.12 11.31
C LEU A 106 -3.67 -11.28 12.58
N ALA A 107 -2.79 -11.44 13.56
CA ALA A 107 -2.87 -10.70 14.81
C ALA A 107 -2.74 -9.19 14.57
N PRO A 108 -3.37 -8.34 15.43
CA PRO A 108 -3.31 -6.88 15.24
C PRO A 108 -1.88 -6.33 15.16
N GLU A 109 -0.95 -6.86 15.94
CA GLU A 109 0.46 -6.45 15.89
C GLU A 109 1.09 -6.79 14.54
N GLY A 110 0.72 -7.92 13.94
CA GLY A 110 1.19 -8.30 12.61
C GLY A 110 0.62 -7.41 11.52
N LEU A 111 -0.67 -7.06 11.63
CA LEU A 111 -1.30 -6.10 10.73
C LEU A 111 -0.62 -4.74 10.83
N ALA A 112 -0.39 -4.25 12.05
CA ALA A 112 0.24 -2.95 12.27
C ALA A 112 1.65 -2.92 11.66
N ARG A 113 2.42 -3.99 11.85
CA ARG A 113 3.76 -4.08 11.29
C ARG A 113 3.74 -4.07 9.77
N ALA A 114 2.82 -4.84 9.18
CA ALA A 114 2.71 -4.93 7.71
C ALA A 114 2.34 -3.58 7.08
N TRP A 115 1.40 -2.85 7.69
CA TRP A 115 1.02 -1.54 7.18
C TRP A 115 2.12 -0.49 7.40
N ARG A 116 2.88 -0.60 8.48
CA ARG A 116 4.05 0.25 8.68
C ARG A 116 5.11 -0.01 7.62
N ASP A 117 5.36 -1.29 7.31
CA ASP A 117 6.29 -1.66 6.23
C ASP A 117 5.83 -1.13 4.88
N LEU A 118 4.52 -1.19 4.61
CA LEU A 118 3.96 -0.64 3.38
C LEU A 118 4.17 0.88 3.30
N ALA A 119 3.93 1.59 4.41
CA ALA A 119 4.13 3.03 4.46
C ALA A 119 5.60 3.41 4.23
N GLU A 120 6.52 2.68 4.86
CA GLU A 120 7.96 2.92 4.68
C GLU A 120 8.40 2.64 3.25
N ALA A 121 7.95 1.53 2.68
CA ALA A 121 8.27 1.20 1.29
C ALA A 121 7.71 2.25 0.34
N SER A 122 6.48 2.70 0.58
CA SER A 122 5.86 3.75 -0.23
C SER A 122 6.66 5.05 -0.18
N ALA A 123 7.15 5.44 1.01
CA ALA A 123 7.96 6.65 1.16
C ALA A 123 9.27 6.54 0.38
N GLN A 124 9.93 5.38 0.46
CA GLN A 124 11.19 5.15 -0.26
C GLN A 124 10.97 5.17 -1.78
N TRP A 125 9.92 4.51 -2.25
CA TRP A 125 9.59 4.50 -3.67
C TRP A 125 9.17 5.88 -4.16
N SER A 126 8.41 6.63 -3.35
CA SER A 126 7.99 7.99 -3.70
C SER A 126 9.19 8.89 -3.92
N ALA A 127 10.16 8.84 -3.02
CA ALA A 127 11.38 9.64 -3.14
C ALA A 127 12.16 9.27 -4.42
N ALA A 128 12.31 7.98 -4.69
CA ALA A 128 13.05 7.51 -5.86
C ALA A 128 12.33 7.90 -7.17
N ILE A 129 11.01 7.77 -7.21
CA ILE A 129 10.24 8.08 -8.42
C ILE A 129 10.21 9.59 -8.65
N ASP A 130 9.98 10.38 -7.61
CA ASP A 130 9.94 11.83 -7.75
C ASP A 130 11.30 12.38 -8.21
N GLN A 131 12.40 11.80 -7.73
CA GLN A 131 13.73 12.14 -8.23
C GLN A 131 13.90 11.73 -9.70
N GLY A 132 13.45 10.53 -10.05
CA GLY A 132 13.57 10.01 -11.42
C GLY A 132 12.76 10.80 -12.43
N LEU A 133 11.57 11.29 -12.03
CA LEU A 133 10.71 12.08 -12.90
C LEU A 133 11.10 13.56 -12.90
N GLY A 134 11.63 14.07 -11.79
CA GLY A 134 12.02 15.45 -11.67
C GLY A 134 13.44 15.75 -12.15
N GLY A 135 14.26 14.71 -12.30
CA GLY A 135 15.63 14.82 -12.79
C GLY A 135 15.74 14.37 -14.23
N ASP A 136 16.89 14.57 -14.80
CA ASP A 136 17.22 14.13 -16.15
C ASP A 136 17.61 12.65 -16.19
N ALA A 137 17.69 12.04 -15.03
CA ALA A 137 18.15 10.67 -14.92
C ALA A 137 17.03 9.81 -14.43
N GLY A 138 16.40 9.06 -15.19
CA GLY A 138 15.54 8.01 -14.69
C GLY A 138 16.28 7.12 -13.67
N PRO A 139 15.67 6.07 -13.15
CA PRO A 139 16.34 5.12 -12.28
C PRO A 139 17.58 4.56 -12.95
N ARG A 140 18.64 4.48 -12.22
CA ARG A 140 19.92 4.01 -12.75
C ARG A 140 20.35 2.73 -12.09
#